data_82db9e439867b677c035165110d6f305
#
_entry.id   82db9e439867b677c035165110d6f305
#
_cell.length_a   1.000
_cell.length_b   1.000
_cell.length_c   1.000
_cell.angle_alpha   90.00
_cell.angle_beta   90.00
_cell.angle_gamma   90.00
#
_symmetry.space_group_name_H-M   'P 1'
#
loop_
_entity.id
_entity.type
_entity.pdbx_description
1 polymer ?
#
loop_
_entity_poly.entity_id
_entity_poly.type
_entity_poly.pdbx_seq_one_letter_code
_entity_poly.pdbx_strand_id
1 'polypeptide(L)'
;MQRKDAKTIIMYYRSIPEMKRLLQQERRELEDEYCGLHGISMDGMPHGTSPGSPVESAVVRLAESGASDRIREIDSRVQVLEDDQRYIQSALDAVNGRYKIILTMRYINGYSWGGISARIGAPDSTVRHWDSKALLRFGKALEDAGETGEILGRATRARV
;
A
#
# COMPACT_ATOMS: atom_id res chain seq x y z
N MET A 1 12.83 6.31 -18.33
CA MET A 1 12.96 6.54 -16.86
C MET A 1 14.36 6.21 -16.37
N GLN A 2 14.89 6.98 -15.40
CA GLN A 2 16.20 6.70 -14.81
C GLN A 2 16.14 5.48 -13.88
N ARG A 3 17.25 4.76 -13.73
CA ARG A 3 17.35 3.60 -12.81
C ARG A 3 17.02 3.96 -11.36
N LYS A 4 17.34 5.19 -10.94
CA LYS A 4 17.05 5.68 -9.59
C LYS A 4 15.55 5.76 -9.35
N ASP A 5 14.79 6.23 -10.31
CA ASP A 5 13.34 6.38 -10.23
C ASP A 5 12.65 5.02 -10.22
N ALA A 6 13.07 4.12 -11.11
CA ALA A 6 12.60 2.73 -11.12
C ALA A 6 12.84 2.02 -9.77
N LYS A 7 14.03 2.24 -9.17
CA LYS A 7 14.33 1.73 -7.83
C LYS A 7 13.44 2.35 -6.76
N THR A 8 13.14 3.65 -6.83
CA THR A 8 12.24 4.31 -5.89
C THR A 8 10.84 3.71 -5.96
N ILE A 9 10.31 3.50 -7.17
CA ILE A 9 8.98 2.91 -7.36
C ILE A 9 8.90 1.46 -6.86
N ILE A 10 9.90 0.61 -7.13
CA ILE A 10 9.85 -0.78 -6.66
C ILE A 10 10.02 -0.89 -5.13
N MET A 11 10.76 0.03 -4.51
CA MET A 11 10.85 0.12 -3.05
C MET A 11 9.54 0.59 -2.43
N TYR A 12 8.87 1.55 -3.07
CA TYR A 12 7.52 1.99 -2.70
C TYR A 12 6.50 0.83 -2.80
N TYR A 13 6.54 0.07 -3.89
CA TYR A 13 5.68 -1.13 -4.05
C TYR A 13 5.81 -2.09 -2.87
N ARG A 14 7.04 -2.33 -2.38
CA ARG A 14 7.28 -3.16 -1.21
C ARG A 14 6.61 -2.63 0.06
N SER A 15 6.49 -1.30 0.21
CA SER A 15 5.90 -0.68 1.41
C SER A 15 4.37 -0.59 1.36
N ILE A 16 3.74 -0.72 0.19
CA ILE A 16 2.28 -0.58 0.01
C ILE A 16 1.47 -1.49 0.95
N PRO A 17 1.78 -2.80 1.11
CA PRO A 17 1.01 -3.66 2.00
C PRO A 17 0.98 -3.17 3.45
N GLU A 18 2.11 -2.67 3.96
CA GLU A 18 2.20 -2.12 5.32
C GLU A 18 1.46 -0.79 5.45
N MET A 19 1.57 0.08 4.45
CA MET A 19 0.82 1.34 4.42
C MET A 19 -0.70 1.09 4.43
N LYS A 20 -1.17 0.12 3.65
CA LYS A 20 -2.59 -0.29 3.64
C LYS A 20 -3.02 -0.84 5.00
N ARG A 21 -2.19 -1.68 5.62
CA ARG A 21 -2.46 -2.24 6.94
C ARG A 21 -2.64 -1.15 8.00
N LEU A 22 -1.76 -0.15 8.00
CA LEU A 22 -1.84 0.98 8.94
C LEU A 22 -3.10 1.82 8.72
N LEU A 23 -3.45 2.14 7.49
CA LEU A 23 -4.68 2.87 7.15
C LEU A 23 -5.94 2.09 7.55
N GLN A 24 -5.96 0.79 7.33
CA GLN A 24 -7.09 -0.07 7.73
C GLN A 24 -7.21 -0.19 9.26
N GLN A 25 -6.09 -0.14 9.97
CA GLN A 25 -6.09 -0.09 11.43
C GLN A 25 -6.66 1.25 11.92
N GLU A 26 -6.18 2.39 11.39
CA GLU A 26 -6.72 3.72 11.70
C GLU A 26 -8.22 3.79 11.46
N ARG A 27 -8.68 3.22 10.34
CA ARG A 27 -10.12 3.15 10.03
C ARG A 27 -10.91 2.39 11.09
N ARG A 28 -10.43 1.21 11.53
CA ARG A 28 -11.07 0.42 12.57
C ARG A 28 -11.11 1.15 13.91
N GLU A 29 -10.01 1.79 14.29
CA GLU A 29 -9.94 2.58 15.53
C GLU A 29 -10.98 3.71 15.52
N LEU A 30 -11.17 4.40 14.38
CA LEU A 30 -12.23 5.39 14.21
C LEU A 30 -13.63 4.76 14.28
N GLU A 31 -13.85 3.63 13.65
CA GLU A 31 -15.13 2.91 13.71
C GLU A 31 -15.43 2.45 15.14
N ASP A 32 -14.47 1.92 15.87
CA ASP A 32 -14.61 1.45 17.25
C ASP A 32 -14.86 2.61 18.21
N GLU A 33 -14.17 3.75 18.03
CA GLU A 33 -14.35 4.95 18.85
C GLU A 33 -15.78 5.49 18.75
N TYR A 34 -16.34 5.52 17.54
CA TYR A 34 -17.67 6.14 17.31
C TYR A 34 -18.84 5.16 17.29
N CYS A 35 -18.60 3.88 16.99
CA CYS A 35 -19.64 2.86 16.95
C CYS A 35 -19.60 1.89 18.16
N GLY A 36 -18.45 1.65 18.75
CA GLY A 36 -18.22 0.65 19.80
C GLY A 36 -18.41 1.16 21.24
N LEU A 37 -18.13 2.41 21.52
CA LEU A 37 -18.15 2.97 22.87
C LEU A 37 -19.55 3.27 23.43
N HIS A 38 -20.62 3.05 22.69
CA HIS A 38 -22.00 3.27 23.12
C HIS A 38 -22.87 2.02 23.04
N GLY A 39 -22.22 0.85 22.92
CA GLY A 39 -22.83 -0.42 23.18
C GLY A 39 -22.98 -0.64 24.67
N ILE A 40 -24.24 -0.39 25.17
CA ILE A 40 -24.77 -1.00 26.38
C ILE A 40 -24.18 -0.46 27.68
N SER A 41 -24.72 0.67 28.14
CA SER A 41 -24.96 0.81 29.57
C SER A 41 -25.97 -0.28 29.98
N MET A 42 -25.47 -1.38 30.46
CA MET A 42 -26.26 -2.41 31.15
C MET A 42 -26.54 -1.92 32.56
N ASP A 43 -27.23 -0.85 32.68
CA ASP A 43 -27.95 -0.51 33.93
C ASP A 43 -29.41 -0.85 33.70
N GLY A 44 -29.86 -1.85 34.39
CA GLY A 44 -31.15 -2.50 34.24
C GLY A 44 -32.33 -1.65 34.71
N MET A 45 -32.58 -0.50 34.10
CA MET A 45 -33.80 0.26 34.30
C MET A 45 -34.51 0.54 32.97
N PRO A 46 -35.78 0.20 32.82
CA PRO A 46 -36.57 0.53 31.65
C PRO A 46 -36.92 2.03 31.68
N HIS A 47 -36.13 2.83 30.96
CA HIS A 47 -36.49 4.22 30.70
C HIS A 47 -36.93 4.37 29.27
N GLY A 48 -38.19 4.74 29.15
CA GLY A 48 -38.89 5.50 28.14
C GLY A 48 -38.46 5.31 26.68
N THR A 49 -39.37 4.84 25.88
CA THR A 49 -39.45 4.87 24.44
C THR A 49 -38.91 6.21 23.87
N SER A 50 -37.63 6.25 23.55
CA SER A 50 -37.10 7.27 22.64
C SER A 50 -37.09 6.69 21.24
N PRO A 51 -37.72 7.31 20.24
CA PRO A 51 -37.73 6.79 18.87
C PRO A 51 -36.39 7.11 18.19
N GLY A 52 -35.51 6.18 18.26
CA GLY A 52 -34.22 6.20 17.56
C GLY A 52 -33.50 4.89 17.79
N SER A 53 -33.28 4.14 16.73
CA SER A 53 -32.45 2.93 16.78
C SER A 53 -31.06 3.32 17.31
N PRO A 54 -30.42 2.51 18.19
CA PRO A 54 -29.03 2.73 18.60
C PRO A 54 -28.08 2.91 17.42
N VAL A 55 -28.39 2.27 16.31
CA VAL A 55 -27.62 2.35 15.03
C VAL A 55 -27.79 3.74 14.41
N GLU A 56 -29.00 4.32 14.38
CA GLU A 56 -29.24 5.66 13.85
C GLU A 56 -28.53 6.74 14.67
N SER A 57 -28.53 6.61 16.00
CA SER A 57 -27.81 7.52 16.89
C SER A 57 -26.28 7.43 16.72
N ALA A 58 -25.74 6.26 16.43
CA ALA A 58 -24.30 6.07 16.13
C ALA A 58 -23.92 6.70 14.79
N VAL A 59 -24.74 6.53 13.75
CA VAL A 59 -24.52 7.12 12.43
C VAL A 59 -24.56 8.65 12.48
N VAL A 60 -25.52 9.25 13.23
CA VAL A 60 -25.62 10.72 13.38
C VAL A 60 -24.36 11.26 14.09
N ARG A 61 -23.91 10.62 15.16
CA ARG A 61 -22.67 11.04 15.88
C ARG A 61 -21.42 10.90 15.04
N LEU A 62 -21.31 9.85 14.25
CA LEU A 62 -20.22 9.65 13.30
C LEU A 62 -20.17 10.79 12.26
N ALA A 63 -21.35 11.20 11.75
CA ALA A 63 -21.46 12.31 10.81
C ALA A 63 -21.11 13.67 11.47
N GLU A 64 -21.59 13.93 12.68
CA GLU A 64 -21.34 15.18 13.41
C GLU A 64 -19.87 15.34 13.85
N SER A 65 -19.17 14.25 14.14
CA SER A 65 -17.77 14.28 14.60
C SER A 65 -16.74 14.49 13.50
N GLY A 66 -17.13 14.48 12.21
CA GLY A 66 -16.21 14.49 11.07
C GLY A 66 -15.48 13.15 10.83
N ALA A 67 -15.74 12.13 11.65
CA ALA A 67 -15.13 10.80 11.50
C ALA A 67 -15.55 10.12 10.19
N SER A 68 -16.78 10.38 9.74
CA SER A 68 -17.26 9.90 8.42
C SER A 68 -16.42 10.43 7.27
N ASP A 69 -16.02 11.70 7.31
CA ASP A 69 -15.16 12.30 6.29
C ASP A 69 -13.75 11.74 6.37
N ARG A 70 -13.24 11.50 7.58
CA ARG A 70 -11.96 10.88 7.81
C ARG A 70 -11.91 9.44 7.28
N ILE A 71 -12.95 8.65 7.52
CA ILE A 71 -13.08 7.29 6.98
C ILE A 71 -13.08 7.31 5.45
N ARG A 72 -13.84 8.23 4.82
CA ARG A 72 -13.82 8.36 3.35
C ARG A 72 -12.44 8.75 2.81
N GLU A 73 -11.72 9.63 3.51
CA GLU A 73 -10.34 9.97 3.14
C GLU A 73 -9.44 8.75 3.20
N ILE A 74 -9.52 7.95 4.26
CA ILE A 74 -8.76 6.70 4.41
C ILE A 74 -9.08 5.72 3.27
N ASP A 75 -10.37 5.49 2.99
CA ASP A 75 -10.82 4.61 1.93
C ASP A 75 -10.29 5.07 0.55
N SER A 76 -10.32 6.36 0.28
CA SER A 76 -9.75 6.94 -0.95
C SER A 76 -8.23 6.71 -1.04
N ARG A 77 -7.50 6.87 0.07
CA ARG A 77 -6.06 6.60 0.11
C ARG A 77 -5.73 5.12 -0.08
N VAL A 78 -6.52 4.22 0.50
CA VAL A 78 -6.38 2.77 0.29
C VAL A 78 -6.59 2.43 -1.18
N GLN A 79 -7.62 3.01 -1.81
CA GLN A 79 -7.90 2.78 -3.24
C GLN A 79 -6.72 3.23 -4.13
N VAL A 80 -6.14 4.40 -3.86
CA VAL A 80 -4.95 4.88 -4.60
C VAL A 80 -3.76 3.91 -4.44
N LEU A 81 -3.54 3.37 -3.24
CA LEU A 81 -2.48 2.38 -3.01
C LEU A 81 -2.74 1.06 -3.76
N GLU A 82 -4.00 0.65 -3.89
CA GLU A 82 -4.38 -0.55 -4.66
C GLU A 82 -4.18 -0.36 -6.15
N ASP A 83 -4.50 0.80 -6.66
CA ASP A 83 -4.30 1.15 -8.06
C ASP A 83 -2.79 1.19 -8.38
N ASP A 84 -1.99 1.85 -7.54
CA ASP A 84 -0.53 1.86 -7.63
C ASP A 84 0.05 0.44 -7.59
N GLN A 85 -0.44 -0.38 -6.67
CA GLN A 85 0.01 -1.77 -6.53
C GLN A 85 -0.25 -2.57 -7.80
N ARG A 86 -1.47 -2.47 -8.39
CA ARG A 86 -1.85 -3.15 -9.64
C ARG A 86 -0.99 -2.67 -10.81
N TYR A 87 -0.79 -1.38 -10.91
CA TYR A 87 0.01 -0.78 -11.96
C TYR A 87 1.48 -1.24 -11.92
N ILE A 88 2.11 -1.15 -10.75
CA ILE A 88 3.51 -1.56 -10.57
C ILE A 88 3.66 -3.07 -10.77
N GLN A 89 2.69 -3.88 -10.31
CA GLN A 89 2.67 -5.31 -10.53
C GLN A 89 2.61 -5.66 -12.02
N SER A 90 1.76 -5.00 -12.78
CA SER A 90 1.65 -5.18 -14.23
C SER A 90 2.98 -4.88 -14.95
N ALA A 91 3.63 -3.78 -14.58
CA ALA A 91 4.95 -3.43 -15.12
C ALA A 91 6.02 -4.47 -14.74
N LEU A 92 5.96 -4.99 -13.51
CA LEU A 92 6.88 -6.05 -13.04
C LEU A 92 6.64 -7.36 -13.80
N ASP A 93 5.40 -7.68 -14.13
CA ASP A 93 5.01 -8.87 -14.89
C ASP A 93 5.46 -8.79 -16.35
N ALA A 94 5.56 -7.59 -16.91
CA ALA A 94 6.12 -7.36 -18.24
C ALA A 94 7.63 -7.57 -18.31
N VAL A 95 8.33 -7.60 -17.16
CA VAL A 95 9.76 -7.91 -17.09
C VAL A 95 9.98 -9.42 -17.07
N ASN A 96 10.63 -9.96 -18.08
CA ASN A 96 10.77 -11.41 -18.29
C ASN A 96 11.94 -12.08 -17.54
N GLY A 97 11.73 -13.35 -17.17
CA GLY A 97 12.75 -14.32 -16.80
C GLY A 97 13.62 -13.86 -15.61
N ARG A 98 14.95 -13.99 -15.78
CA ARG A 98 15.95 -13.70 -14.73
C ARG A 98 15.86 -12.29 -14.17
N TYR A 99 15.48 -11.31 -14.97
CA TYR A 99 15.40 -9.91 -14.55
C TYR A 99 14.28 -9.68 -13.54
N LYS A 100 13.10 -10.27 -13.75
CA LYS A 100 12.01 -10.26 -12.79
C LYS A 100 12.42 -10.94 -11.48
N ILE A 101 13.09 -12.10 -11.57
CA ILE A 101 13.56 -12.83 -10.39
C ILE A 101 14.50 -11.95 -9.54
N ILE A 102 15.47 -11.27 -10.18
CA ILE A 102 16.41 -10.39 -9.48
C ILE A 102 15.70 -9.22 -8.81
N LEU A 103 14.78 -8.54 -9.50
CA LEU A 103 14.00 -7.44 -8.91
C LEU A 103 13.19 -7.92 -7.70
N THR A 104 12.50 -9.05 -7.83
CA THR A 104 11.72 -9.63 -6.74
C THR A 104 12.60 -9.99 -5.55
N MET A 105 13.69 -10.72 -5.77
CA MET A 105 14.60 -11.11 -4.69
C MET A 105 15.23 -9.90 -4.00
N ARG A 106 15.72 -8.93 -4.77
CA ARG A 106 16.46 -7.80 -4.23
C ARG A 106 15.58 -6.79 -3.53
N TYR A 107 14.51 -6.34 -4.21
CA TYR A 107 13.74 -5.18 -3.78
C TYR A 107 12.48 -5.54 -3.02
N ILE A 108 11.83 -6.66 -3.34
CA ILE A 108 10.62 -7.11 -2.64
C ILE A 108 10.98 -7.98 -1.45
N ASN A 109 11.77 -9.02 -1.67
CA ASN A 109 12.14 -9.99 -0.62
C ASN A 109 13.33 -9.53 0.24
N GLY A 110 14.10 -8.53 -0.20
CA GLY A 110 15.19 -7.95 0.59
C GLY A 110 16.47 -8.78 0.66
N TYR A 111 16.67 -9.76 -0.23
CA TYR A 111 17.90 -10.57 -0.24
C TYR A 111 19.17 -9.75 -0.47
N SER A 112 20.25 -10.14 0.18
CA SER A 112 21.58 -9.60 -0.09
C SER A 112 22.10 -10.05 -1.47
N TRP A 113 23.10 -9.36 -2.01
CA TRP A 113 23.71 -9.74 -3.29
C TRP A 113 24.29 -11.15 -3.25
N GLY A 114 25.02 -11.49 -2.18
CA GLY A 114 25.54 -12.84 -1.98
C GLY A 114 24.43 -13.90 -1.87
N GLY A 115 23.30 -13.58 -1.22
CA GLY A 115 22.14 -14.48 -1.15
C GLY A 115 21.48 -14.71 -2.52
N ILE A 116 21.45 -13.68 -3.38
CA ILE A 116 20.94 -13.80 -4.75
C ILE A 116 21.93 -14.59 -5.62
N SER A 117 23.23 -14.26 -5.52
CA SER A 117 24.31 -14.95 -6.20
C SER A 117 24.30 -16.47 -5.96
N ALA A 118 24.20 -16.86 -4.68
CA ALA A 118 24.13 -18.27 -4.30
C ALA A 118 22.88 -18.98 -4.86
N ARG A 119 21.71 -18.31 -4.90
CA ARG A 119 20.46 -18.90 -5.42
C ARG A 119 20.42 -19.03 -6.94
N ILE A 120 21.01 -18.06 -7.64
CA ILE A 120 21.01 -18.03 -9.11
C ILE A 120 22.21 -18.81 -9.70
N GLY A 121 23.23 -19.07 -8.88
CA GLY A 121 24.47 -19.72 -9.33
C GLY A 121 25.33 -18.82 -10.23
N ALA A 122 25.33 -17.51 -9.99
CA ALA A 122 26.08 -16.53 -10.79
C ALA A 122 26.89 -15.59 -9.89
N PRO A 123 28.09 -15.14 -10.31
CA PRO A 123 28.92 -14.22 -9.54
C PRO A 123 28.19 -12.90 -9.20
N ASP A 124 28.49 -12.32 -8.05
CA ASP A 124 27.93 -11.05 -7.57
C ASP A 124 28.01 -9.92 -8.61
N SER A 125 29.14 -9.81 -9.30
CA SER A 125 29.34 -8.81 -10.36
C SER A 125 28.34 -8.98 -11.51
N THR A 126 28.09 -10.22 -11.89
CA THR A 126 27.12 -10.58 -12.94
C THR A 126 25.70 -10.28 -12.48
N VAL A 127 25.33 -10.61 -11.24
CA VAL A 127 24.01 -10.31 -10.66
C VAL A 127 23.75 -8.80 -10.62
N ARG A 128 24.74 -8.01 -10.20
CA ARG A 128 24.64 -6.53 -10.19
C ARG A 128 24.50 -5.94 -11.59
N HIS A 129 25.19 -6.52 -12.57
CA HIS A 129 25.02 -6.12 -13.97
C HIS A 129 23.60 -6.43 -14.47
N TRP A 130 23.07 -7.60 -14.15
CA TRP A 130 21.71 -7.97 -14.49
C TRP A 130 20.67 -7.10 -13.76
N ASP A 131 20.90 -6.72 -12.51
CA ASP A 131 20.05 -5.77 -11.77
C ASP A 131 19.95 -4.42 -12.48
N SER A 132 21.07 -3.89 -12.94
CA SER A 132 21.09 -2.63 -13.70
C SER A 132 20.23 -2.71 -14.97
N LYS A 133 20.29 -3.85 -15.68
CA LYS A 133 19.44 -4.10 -16.86
C LYS A 133 17.97 -4.33 -16.48
N ALA A 134 17.73 -5.01 -15.37
CA ALA A 134 16.39 -5.27 -14.85
C ALA A 134 15.65 -3.97 -14.49
N LEU A 135 16.33 -3.05 -13.80
CA LEU A 135 15.77 -1.73 -13.47
C LEU A 135 15.45 -0.89 -14.72
N LEU A 136 16.30 -0.96 -15.76
CA LEU A 136 16.02 -0.25 -17.02
C LEU A 136 14.78 -0.83 -17.73
N ARG A 137 14.65 -2.18 -17.77
CA ARG A 137 13.49 -2.84 -18.39
C ARG A 137 12.21 -2.56 -17.61
N PHE A 138 12.28 -2.63 -16.29
CA PHE A 138 11.15 -2.28 -15.42
C PHE A 138 10.74 -0.81 -15.60
N GLY A 139 11.74 0.09 -15.65
CA GLY A 139 11.50 1.49 -15.93
C GLY A 139 10.80 1.75 -17.25
N LYS A 140 11.20 1.04 -18.31
CA LYS A 140 10.53 1.11 -19.60
C LYS A 140 9.08 0.60 -19.51
N ALA A 141 8.86 -0.55 -18.88
CA ALA A 141 7.52 -1.10 -18.70
C ALA A 141 6.58 -0.15 -17.94
N LEU A 142 7.09 0.58 -16.94
CA LEU A 142 6.34 1.61 -16.24
C LEU A 142 5.99 2.79 -17.16
N GLU A 143 6.93 3.27 -17.99
CA GLU A 143 6.68 4.35 -18.95
C GLU A 143 5.64 3.97 -20.01
N ASP A 144 5.72 2.74 -20.52
CA ASP A 144 4.79 2.22 -21.53
C ASP A 144 3.35 2.13 -20.97
N ALA A 145 3.18 2.00 -19.66
CA ALA A 145 1.87 1.95 -19.00
C ALA A 145 1.24 3.33 -18.70
N GLY A 146 1.99 4.44 -18.71
CA GLY A 146 1.51 5.84 -18.83
C GLY A 146 1.39 6.66 -17.54
N GLU A 147 1.23 6.07 -16.34
CA GLU A 147 0.97 6.81 -15.08
C GLU A 147 2.22 7.04 -14.20
N THR A 148 3.38 6.87 -14.77
CA THR A 148 4.67 6.84 -14.05
C THR A 148 4.97 8.10 -13.23
N GLY A 149 4.59 9.27 -13.71
CA GLY A 149 4.91 10.55 -13.05
C GLY A 149 4.22 10.72 -11.71
N GLU A 150 2.95 10.37 -11.63
CA GLU A 150 2.16 10.45 -10.40
C GLU A 150 2.64 9.44 -9.35
N ILE A 151 2.86 8.19 -9.80
CA ILE A 151 3.37 7.13 -8.92
C ILE A 151 4.76 7.49 -8.38
N LEU A 152 5.65 8.03 -9.21
CA LEU A 152 6.96 8.49 -8.75
C LEU A 152 6.84 9.62 -7.72
N GLY A 153 5.91 10.54 -7.91
CA GLY A 153 5.62 11.59 -6.95
C GLY A 153 5.16 11.03 -5.60
N ARG A 154 4.25 10.06 -5.59
CA ARG A 154 3.79 9.36 -4.38
C ARG A 154 4.92 8.54 -3.73
N ALA A 155 5.67 7.80 -4.51
CA ALA A 155 6.81 6.99 -4.06
C ALA A 155 7.92 7.83 -3.43
N THR A 156 8.15 9.03 -3.93
CA THR A 156 9.15 9.95 -3.39
C THR A 156 8.71 10.53 -2.04
N ARG A 157 7.43 10.89 -1.90
CA ARG A 157 6.86 11.37 -0.62
C ARG A 157 6.81 10.29 0.45
N ALA A 158 6.52 9.05 0.09
CA ALA A 158 6.46 7.92 1.03
C ALA A 158 7.84 7.53 1.60
N ARG A 159 8.93 8.08 1.09
CA ARG A 159 10.31 7.77 1.47
C ARG A 159 10.87 8.70 2.56
N VAL A 160 10.15 9.75 2.89
CA VAL A 160 10.46 10.71 3.97
C VAL A 160 9.86 10.22 5.28
#